data_265581a4cecc92de474dfcf75ac95ca3
#
_entry.id   265581a4cecc92de474dfcf75ac95ca3
#
_cell.length_a   1.000
_cell.length_b   1.000
_cell.length_c   1.000
_cell.angle_alpha   90.00
_cell.angle_beta   90.00
_cell.angle_gamma   90.00
#
_symmetry.space_group_name_H-M   'P 1'
#
loop_
_entity.id
_entity.type
_entity.pdbx_description
1 polymer ?
#
loop_
_entity_poly.entity_id
_entity_poly.type
_entity_poly.pdbx_seq_one_letter_code
_entity_poly.pdbx_strand_id
1 'polypeptide(L)'
;MSDAERSVIGCLVMNPALLDKARAMLAPKMFEDEPLARVYSCMLKLQKRGMPVDVVTILSKLGNEYGVLVKTCAETVPSLSNFAAYCTAVLDAWRERMLLEKLNELIISGHTADELTQELEKLTAGQRAIMHHVRHESEQGFVEAVGNAYKNLFKPDTSIKTDWSRFNDITGGFQRGCLYIIAARPGDGKTDIAVNLAVQIAKRNTVDYRSLEMSTEQLVHRILSRACSINSTKFRDKDIGEEEQKLIGVVLDKMQNLHLVMDDTANVSIEDIESKLSTNKPDLMVIDYLGLIRATDAGKKPLWQITGEITHALKAAARKHDAAIIALVQMGRATDKQKEPTLSDLKGGSDIEADADAVFFVRPRKTEDFLSGDDSWETDLIVAKNRYGGTGKMLLHWQPQYHDYLPVTEREEE
;
A
#
# COMPACT_ATOMS: atom_id res chain seq x y z
N MET A 1 6.63 -17.91 -28.97
CA MET A 1 5.31 -17.75 -28.30
C MET A 1 4.42 -18.98 -28.40
N SER A 2 4.48 -19.77 -29.47
CA SER A 2 3.67 -21.00 -29.58
C SER A 2 3.92 -22.08 -28.49
N ASP A 3 5.06 -22.06 -27.81
CA ASP A 3 5.42 -23.10 -26.83
C ASP A 3 4.56 -23.02 -25.56
N ALA A 4 4.19 -21.82 -25.10
CA ALA A 4 3.29 -21.67 -23.94
C ALA A 4 1.86 -22.14 -24.27
N GLU A 5 1.38 -21.82 -25.48
CA GLU A 5 0.06 -22.25 -25.96
C GLU A 5 0.00 -23.77 -26.13
N ARG A 6 1.04 -24.37 -26.70
CA ARG A 6 1.17 -25.84 -26.81
C ARG A 6 1.22 -26.50 -25.44
N SER A 7 1.95 -25.91 -24.51
CA SER A 7 2.03 -26.42 -23.14
C SER A 7 0.69 -26.37 -22.41
N VAL A 8 -0.13 -25.30 -22.61
CA VAL A 8 -1.50 -25.24 -22.07
C VAL A 8 -2.34 -26.38 -22.64
N ILE A 9 -2.39 -26.52 -23.98
CA ILE A 9 -3.18 -27.59 -24.62
C ILE A 9 -2.69 -28.98 -24.16
N GLY A 10 -1.36 -29.20 -24.11
CA GLY A 10 -0.79 -30.44 -23.64
C GLY A 10 -1.17 -30.79 -22.22
N CYS A 11 -1.10 -29.83 -21.29
CA CYS A 11 -1.56 -30.01 -19.92
C CYS A 11 -3.04 -30.41 -19.84
N LEU A 12 -3.88 -29.79 -20.66
CA LEU A 12 -5.32 -30.07 -20.69
C LEU A 12 -5.65 -31.46 -21.28
N VAL A 13 -4.84 -31.92 -22.24
CA VAL A 13 -4.95 -33.28 -22.78
C VAL A 13 -4.55 -34.32 -21.75
N MET A 14 -3.46 -34.05 -20.99
CA MET A 14 -2.96 -34.97 -19.96
C MET A 14 -3.82 -34.97 -18.70
N ASN A 15 -4.40 -33.83 -18.35
CA ASN A 15 -5.27 -33.68 -17.18
C ASN A 15 -6.46 -32.76 -17.48
N PRO A 16 -7.58 -33.31 -17.98
CA PRO A 16 -8.79 -32.56 -18.30
C PRO A 16 -9.41 -31.81 -17.12
N ALA A 17 -9.12 -32.19 -15.87
CA ALA A 17 -9.60 -31.47 -14.68
C ALA A 17 -9.05 -30.04 -14.58
N LEU A 18 -7.96 -29.73 -15.29
CA LEU A 18 -7.41 -28.38 -15.39
C LEU A 18 -8.24 -27.44 -16.27
N LEU A 19 -9.25 -27.95 -17.01
CA LEU A 19 -10.00 -27.15 -17.97
C LEU A 19 -10.84 -26.05 -17.31
N ASP A 20 -11.36 -26.29 -16.08
CA ASP A 20 -12.04 -25.26 -15.31
C ASP A 20 -11.11 -24.12 -14.94
N LYS A 21 -9.87 -24.43 -14.52
CA LYS A 21 -8.84 -23.43 -14.25
C LYS A 21 -8.44 -22.66 -15.51
N ALA A 22 -8.30 -23.36 -16.63
CA ALA A 22 -8.00 -22.73 -17.91
C ALA A 22 -9.11 -21.76 -18.33
N ARG A 23 -10.38 -22.17 -18.18
CA ARG A 23 -11.56 -21.36 -18.56
C ARG A 23 -11.68 -20.09 -17.76
N ALA A 24 -11.25 -20.10 -16.49
CA ALA A 24 -11.22 -18.92 -15.65
C ALA A 24 -10.17 -17.88 -16.13
N MET A 25 -9.09 -18.33 -16.76
CA MET A 25 -7.97 -17.47 -17.16
C MET A 25 -7.93 -17.15 -18.65
N LEU A 26 -8.34 -18.08 -19.51
CA LEU A 26 -8.14 -18.00 -20.95
C LEU A 26 -9.46 -18.15 -21.73
N ALA A 27 -9.54 -17.38 -22.81
CA ALA A 27 -10.55 -17.55 -23.85
C ALA A 27 -9.90 -17.99 -25.17
N PRO A 28 -10.61 -18.69 -26.07
CA PRO A 28 -10.04 -19.14 -27.35
C PRO A 28 -9.39 -18.04 -28.19
N LYS A 29 -9.93 -16.82 -28.14
CA LYS A 29 -9.42 -15.63 -28.85
C LYS A 29 -8.05 -15.15 -28.36
N MET A 30 -7.58 -15.65 -27.20
CA MET A 30 -6.29 -15.26 -26.62
C MET A 30 -5.12 -16.04 -27.22
N PHE A 31 -5.41 -17.16 -27.88
CA PHE A 31 -4.42 -17.95 -28.61
C PHE A 31 -4.07 -17.26 -29.94
N GLU A 32 -2.78 -17.19 -30.25
CA GLU A 32 -2.26 -16.67 -31.51
C GLU A 32 -2.34 -17.74 -32.63
N ASP A 33 -2.07 -18.99 -32.24
CA ASP A 33 -2.13 -20.14 -33.14
C ASP A 33 -3.59 -20.57 -33.30
N GLU A 34 -4.17 -20.33 -34.48
CA GLU A 34 -5.57 -20.64 -34.76
C GLU A 34 -5.92 -22.13 -34.61
N PRO A 35 -5.12 -23.10 -35.05
CA PRO A 35 -5.28 -24.52 -34.74
C PRO A 35 -5.39 -24.81 -33.23
N LEU A 36 -4.54 -24.21 -32.40
CA LEU A 36 -4.60 -24.39 -30.92
C LEU A 36 -5.84 -23.75 -30.32
N ALA A 37 -6.23 -22.57 -30.80
CA ALA A 37 -7.49 -21.92 -30.41
C ALA A 37 -8.72 -22.79 -30.70
N ARG A 38 -8.74 -23.47 -31.86
CA ARG A 38 -9.80 -24.41 -32.26
C ARG A 38 -9.82 -25.65 -31.35
N VAL A 39 -8.67 -26.22 -31.03
CA VAL A 39 -8.56 -27.34 -30.08
C VAL A 39 -9.09 -26.94 -28.72
N TYR A 40 -8.68 -25.79 -28.17
CA TYR A 40 -9.15 -25.28 -26.90
C TYR A 40 -10.68 -25.02 -26.92
N SER A 41 -11.20 -24.39 -27.96
CA SER A 41 -12.65 -24.20 -28.13
C SER A 41 -13.43 -25.50 -28.18
N CYS A 42 -12.88 -26.53 -28.80
CA CYS A 42 -13.48 -27.89 -28.85
C CYS A 42 -13.53 -28.49 -27.44
N MET A 43 -12.43 -28.43 -26.67
CA MET A 43 -12.37 -28.93 -25.29
C MET A 43 -13.45 -28.26 -24.41
N LEU A 44 -13.59 -26.93 -24.48
CA LEU A 44 -14.61 -26.20 -23.74
C LEU A 44 -16.05 -26.61 -24.14
N LYS A 45 -16.29 -26.87 -25.43
CA LYS A 45 -17.60 -27.33 -25.92
C LYS A 45 -17.92 -28.75 -25.45
N LEU A 46 -16.93 -29.64 -25.43
CA LEU A 46 -17.06 -31.01 -24.94
C LEU A 46 -17.43 -31.00 -23.45
N GLN A 47 -16.67 -30.26 -22.62
CA GLN A 47 -16.94 -30.11 -21.20
C GLN A 47 -18.36 -29.57 -20.95
N LYS A 48 -18.78 -28.50 -21.66
CA LYS A 48 -20.12 -27.92 -21.53
C LYS A 48 -21.24 -28.91 -21.84
N ARG A 49 -20.95 -29.92 -22.67
CA ARG A 49 -21.92 -30.99 -23.03
C ARG A 49 -21.81 -32.22 -22.13
N GLY A 50 -20.95 -32.20 -21.11
CA GLY A 50 -20.71 -33.36 -20.24
C GLY A 50 -20.02 -34.53 -20.93
N MET A 51 -19.36 -34.28 -22.08
CA MET A 51 -18.65 -35.30 -22.83
C MET A 51 -17.20 -35.41 -22.33
N PRO A 52 -16.58 -36.60 -22.40
CA PRO A 52 -15.16 -36.79 -22.08
C PRO A 52 -14.30 -35.86 -22.93
N VAL A 53 -13.29 -35.24 -22.30
CA VAL A 53 -12.29 -34.41 -22.97
C VAL A 53 -11.01 -35.22 -23.07
N ASP A 54 -10.91 -35.98 -24.12
CA ASP A 54 -9.76 -36.84 -24.45
C ASP A 54 -9.39 -36.72 -25.93
N VAL A 55 -8.22 -37.26 -26.30
CA VAL A 55 -7.69 -37.17 -27.67
C VAL A 55 -8.68 -37.76 -28.67
N VAL A 56 -9.31 -38.87 -28.37
CA VAL A 56 -10.23 -39.55 -29.29
C VAL A 56 -11.46 -38.70 -29.57
N THR A 57 -12.04 -38.14 -28.49
CA THR A 57 -13.23 -37.30 -28.58
C THR A 57 -12.93 -35.98 -29.29
N ILE A 58 -11.77 -35.38 -29.03
CA ILE A 58 -11.32 -34.16 -29.72
C ILE A 58 -11.19 -34.41 -31.23
N LEU A 59 -10.46 -35.49 -31.61
CA LEU A 59 -10.24 -35.82 -33.02
C LEU A 59 -11.54 -36.20 -33.75
N SER A 60 -12.47 -36.85 -33.05
CA SER A 60 -13.82 -37.14 -33.64
C SER A 60 -14.60 -35.89 -34.01
N LYS A 61 -14.27 -34.73 -33.39
CA LYS A 61 -14.98 -33.43 -33.65
C LYS A 61 -14.22 -32.51 -34.56
N LEU A 62 -12.89 -32.53 -34.51
CA LEU A 62 -12.06 -31.62 -35.31
C LEU A 62 -11.47 -32.24 -36.58
N GLY A 63 -11.38 -33.56 -36.64
CA GLY A 63 -10.73 -34.32 -37.74
C GLY A 63 -9.37 -34.87 -37.30
N ASN A 64 -8.95 -35.95 -38.03
CA ASN A 64 -7.71 -36.63 -37.75
C ASN A 64 -6.44 -35.81 -38.05
N GLU A 65 -6.57 -34.76 -38.84
CA GLU A 65 -5.48 -33.81 -39.12
C GLU A 65 -4.94 -33.09 -37.87
N TYR A 66 -5.75 -32.97 -36.84
CA TYR A 66 -5.30 -32.41 -35.52
C TYR A 66 -4.51 -33.42 -34.67
N GLY A 67 -4.44 -34.69 -35.05
CA GLY A 67 -3.81 -35.76 -34.27
C GLY A 67 -2.35 -35.49 -33.96
N VAL A 68 -1.57 -35.09 -34.96
CA VAL A 68 -0.16 -34.73 -34.78
C VAL A 68 0.00 -33.54 -33.84
N LEU A 69 -0.79 -32.49 -34.03
CA LEU A 69 -0.76 -31.26 -33.20
C LEU A 69 -1.03 -31.61 -31.74
N VAL A 70 -2.14 -32.28 -31.45
CA VAL A 70 -2.54 -32.66 -30.08
C VAL A 70 -1.50 -33.57 -29.39
N LYS A 71 -0.94 -34.52 -30.14
CA LYS A 71 0.14 -35.40 -29.65
C LYS A 71 1.40 -34.59 -29.32
N THR A 72 1.85 -33.73 -30.22
CA THR A 72 3.02 -32.86 -30.00
C THR A 72 2.82 -31.96 -28.77
N CYS A 73 1.63 -31.40 -28.60
CA CYS A 73 1.32 -30.59 -27.41
C CYS A 73 1.50 -31.41 -26.13
N ALA A 74 1.01 -32.63 -26.08
CA ALA A 74 1.16 -33.48 -24.89
C ALA A 74 2.62 -33.87 -24.61
N GLU A 75 3.43 -34.10 -25.67
CA GLU A 75 4.85 -34.42 -25.56
C GLU A 75 5.72 -33.22 -25.16
N THR A 76 5.27 -32.00 -25.40
CA THR A 76 6.03 -30.77 -25.13
C THR A 76 5.95 -30.33 -23.65
N VAL A 77 5.03 -30.88 -22.85
CA VAL A 77 4.81 -30.46 -21.46
C VAL A 77 5.88 -30.97 -20.53
N PRO A 78 6.74 -30.13 -19.93
CA PRO A 78 7.75 -30.61 -18.99
C PRO A 78 7.16 -30.95 -17.61
N SER A 79 6.11 -30.25 -17.16
CA SER A 79 5.46 -30.48 -15.86
C SER A 79 4.06 -29.88 -15.80
N LEU A 80 3.11 -30.66 -15.28
CA LEU A 80 1.74 -30.17 -15.00
C LEU A 80 1.69 -29.12 -13.88
N SER A 81 2.69 -29.08 -12.99
CA SER A 81 2.77 -28.10 -11.90
C SER A 81 2.92 -26.67 -12.40
N ASN A 82 3.43 -26.47 -13.61
CA ASN A 82 3.65 -25.15 -14.21
C ASN A 82 2.46 -24.64 -15.04
N PHE A 83 1.32 -25.33 -14.98
CA PHE A 83 0.14 -25.02 -15.79
C PHE A 83 -0.31 -23.55 -15.64
N ALA A 84 -0.35 -23.02 -14.42
CA ALA A 84 -0.74 -21.64 -14.19
C ALA A 84 0.23 -20.64 -14.85
N ALA A 85 1.53 -20.93 -14.81
CA ALA A 85 2.55 -20.09 -15.47
C ALA A 85 2.38 -20.09 -16.99
N TYR A 86 2.04 -21.24 -17.60
CA TYR A 86 1.77 -21.32 -19.04
C TYR A 86 0.51 -20.51 -19.42
N CYS A 87 -0.56 -20.60 -18.64
CA CYS A 87 -1.76 -19.79 -18.84
C CYS A 87 -1.47 -18.28 -18.73
N THR A 88 -0.67 -17.87 -17.74
CA THR A 88 -0.25 -16.47 -17.58
C THR A 88 0.56 -16.01 -18.77
N ALA A 89 1.48 -16.80 -19.29
CA ALA A 89 2.28 -16.45 -20.45
C ALA A 89 1.42 -16.24 -21.72
N VAL A 90 0.39 -17.07 -21.94
CA VAL A 90 -0.57 -16.90 -23.05
C VAL A 90 -1.38 -15.62 -22.86
N LEU A 91 -1.84 -15.33 -21.64
CA LEU A 91 -2.59 -14.14 -21.32
C LEU A 91 -1.76 -12.86 -21.56
N ASP A 92 -0.51 -12.85 -21.10
CA ASP A 92 0.39 -11.70 -21.24
C ASP A 92 0.74 -11.43 -22.70
N ALA A 93 1.01 -12.48 -23.49
CA ALA A 93 1.24 -12.36 -24.91
C ALA A 93 0.01 -11.82 -25.67
N TRP A 94 -1.20 -12.27 -25.33
CA TRP A 94 -2.43 -11.74 -25.90
C TRP A 94 -2.62 -10.26 -25.57
N ARG A 95 -2.32 -9.85 -24.33
CA ARG A 95 -2.41 -8.45 -23.90
C ARG A 95 -1.45 -7.55 -24.66
N GLU A 96 -0.23 -8.01 -24.84
CA GLU A 96 0.77 -7.27 -25.61
C GLU A 96 0.28 -7.03 -27.03
N ARG A 97 -0.26 -8.07 -27.70
CA ARG A 97 -0.87 -7.94 -29.05
C ARG A 97 -2.03 -6.94 -29.07
N MET A 98 -2.97 -7.07 -28.13
CA MET A 98 -4.11 -6.18 -28.01
C MET A 98 -3.71 -4.72 -27.79
N LEU A 99 -2.68 -4.48 -26.97
CA LEU A 99 -2.15 -3.13 -26.74
C LEU A 99 -1.52 -2.57 -28.01
N LEU A 100 -0.70 -3.36 -28.70
CA LEU A 100 -0.04 -2.93 -29.94
C LEU A 100 -1.06 -2.64 -31.07
N GLU A 101 -2.07 -3.48 -31.21
CA GLU A 101 -3.17 -3.23 -32.17
C GLU A 101 -3.88 -1.91 -31.85
N LYS A 102 -4.22 -1.69 -30.56
CA LYS A 102 -4.95 -0.49 -30.15
C LYS A 102 -4.11 0.78 -30.28
N LEU A 103 -2.83 0.70 -29.92
CA LEU A 103 -1.88 1.81 -30.12
C LEU A 103 -1.74 2.15 -31.62
N ASN A 104 -1.65 1.15 -32.48
CA ASN A 104 -1.59 1.37 -33.94
C ASN A 104 -2.88 2.00 -34.46
N GLU A 105 -4.06 1.56 -34.02
CA GLU A 105 -5.33 2.20 -34.33
C GLU A 105 -5.34 3.68 -33.92
N LEU A 106 -4.90 4.01 -32.72
CA LEU A 106 -4.85 5.37 -32.20
C LEU A 106 -3.87 6.27 -33.01
N ILE A 107 -2.71 5.72 -33.41
CA ILE A 107 -1.73 6.45 -34.23
C ILE A 107 -2.29 6.78 -35.62
N ILE A 108 -3.01 5.84 -36.19
CA ILE A 108 -3.56 6.01 -37.57
C ILE A 108 -4.78 6.93 -37.57
N SER A 109 -5.55 7.00 -36.49
CA SER A 109 -6.83 7.72 -36.43
C SER A 109 -6.70 9.25 -36.28
N GLY A 110 -5.48 9.80 -36.10
CA GLY A 110 -5.24 11.25 -36.11
C GLY A 110 -5.84 12.03 -34.95
N HIS A 111 -5.95 11.40 -33.78
CA HIS A 111 -6.46 12.04 -32.58
C HIS A 111 -5.60 13.20 -32.09
N THR A 112 -6.22 14.16 -31.42
CA THR A 112 -5.54 15.22 -30.68
C THR A 112 -4.82 14.65 -29.44
N ALA A 113 -3.86 15.40 -28.88
CA ALA A 113 -3.12 14.96 -27.70
C ALA A 113 -4.04 14.64 -26.51
N ASP A 114 -5.11 15.43 -26.31
CA ASP A 114 -6.06 15.22 -25.22
C ASP A 114 -6.91 13.96 -25.42
N GLU A 115 -7.37 13.70 -26.64
CA GLU A 115 -8.12 12.48 -26.99
C GLU A 115 -7.24 11.23 -26.84
N LEU A 116 -5.97 11.30 -27.27
CA LEU A 116 -5.00 10.22 -27.06
C LEU A 116 -4.79 9.92 -25.59
N THR A 117 -4.67 10.94 -24.76
CA THR A 117 -4.50 10.78 -23.29
C THR A 117 -5.72 10.08 -22.70
N GLN A 118 -6.93 10.51 -23.02
CA GLN A 118 -8.16 9.88 -22.52
C GLN A 118 -8.31 8.42 -22.97
N GLU A 119 -7.99 8.10 -24.21
CA GLU A 119 -8.07 6.73 -24.72
C GLU A 119 -7.00 5.83 -24.09
N LEU A 120 -5.78 6.33 -23.85
CA LEU A 120 -4.74 5.61 -23.11
C LEU A 120 -5.14 5.34 -21.67
N GLU A 121 -5.78 6.27 -20.99
CA GLU A 121 -6.32 6.07 -19.64
C GLU A 121 -7.40 4.99 -19.61
N LYS A 122 -8.35 4.99 -20.58
CA LYS A 122 -9.36 3.94 -20.71
C LYS A 122 -8.75 2.56 -20.96
N LEU A 123 -7.73 2.49 -21.82
CA LEU A 123 -7.01 1.24 -22.11
C LEU A 123 -6.31 0.69 -20.86
N THR A 124 -5.63 1.57 -20.09
CA THR A 124 -4.95 1.16 -18.86
C THR A 124 -5.92 0.74 -17.77
N ALA A 125 -7.06 1.42 -17.63
CA ALA A 125 -8.13 1.04 -16.69
C ALA A 125 -8.76 -0.30 -17.06
N GLY A 126 -9.05 -0.54 -18.33
CA GLY A 126 -9.59 -1.83 -18.83
C GLY A 126 -8.62 -2.99 -18.60
N GLN A 127 -7.32 -2.78 -18.78
CA GLN A 127 -6.29 -3.78 -18.49
C GLN A 127 -6.17 -4.09 -17.00
N ARG A 128 -6.28 -3.07 -16.14
CA ARG A 128 -6.29 -3.26 -14.67
C ARG A 128 -7.49 -4.09 -14.22
N ALA A 129 -8.67 -3.87 -14.81
CA ALA A 129 -9.88 -4.65 -14.49
C ALA A 129 -9.73 -6.14 -14.84
N ILE A 130 -9.12 -6.46 -16.01
CA ILE A 130 -8.84 -7.84 -16.42
C ILE A 130 -7.84 -8.50 -15.46
N MET A 131 -6.77 -7.77 -15.02
CA MET A 131 -5.81 -8.25 -14.02
C MET A 131 -6.46 -8.58 -12.68
N HIS A 132 -7.40 -7.73 -12.25
CA HIS A 132 -8.08 -7.93 -10.99
C HIS A 132 -8.94 -9.21 -11.00
N HIS A 133 -9.60 -9.50 -12.11
CA HIS A 133 -10.44 -10.69 -12.26
C HIS A 133 -9.61 -11.98 -12.27
N VAL A 134 -8.52 -12.01 -13.02
CA VAL A 134 -7.63 -13.18 -13.14
C VAL A 134 -6.85 -13.46 -11.84
N ARG A 135 -6.46 -12.41 -11.09
CA ARG A 135 -5.79 -12.59 -9.79
C ARG A 135 -6.70 -13.08 -8.68
N HIS A 136 -8.01 -12.75 -8.71
CA HIS A 136 -8.95 -13.22 -7.68
C HIS A 136 -9.37 -14.68 -7.86
N GLU A 137 -9.26 -15.25 -9.06
CA GLU A 137 -9.62 -16.66 -9.32
C GLU A 137 -8.44 -17.63 -9.16
N SER A 138 -7.18 -17.16 -9.02
CA SER A 138 -6.10 -18.00 -8.52
C SER A 138 -6.24 -18.16 -7.00
N GLU A 139 -7.19 -18.97 -6.56
CA GLU A 139 -7.19 -19.51 -5.20
C GLU A 139 -5.84 -20.23 -5.00
N GLN A 140 -4.91 -19.58 -4.30
CA GLN A 140 -3.81 -20.32 -3.68
C GLN A 140 -4.44 -21.40 -2.83
N GLY A 141 -4.29 -22.66 -3.23
CA GLY A 141 -4.87 -23.75 -2.46
C GLY A 141 -4.40 -23.61 -1.01
N PHE A 142 -5.27 -23.92 -0.04
CA PHE A 142 -4.96 -23.83 1.39
C PHE A 142 -3.59 -24.41 1.74
N VAL A 143 -3.21 -25.54 1.12
CA VAL A 143 -1.92 -26.20 1.31
C VAL A 143 -0.75 -25.33 0.84
N GLU A 144 -0.88 -24.62 -0.28
CA GLU A 144 0.12 -23.68 -0.77
C GLU A 144 0.24 -22.46 0.15
N ALA A 145 -0.89 -21.93 0.61
CA ALA A 145 -0.91 -20.82 1.59
C ALA A 145 -0.21 -21.23 2.90
N VAL A 146 -0.47 -22.43 3.42
CA VAL A 146 0.22 -23.01 4.60
C VAL A 146 1.72 -23.16 4.33
N GLY A 147 2.09 -23.68 3.18
CA GLY A 147 3.51 -23.84 2.80
C GLY A 147 4.25 -22.50 2.72
N ASN A 148 3.61 -21.47 2.18
CA ASN A 148 4.16 -20.11 2.11
C ASN A 148 4.25 -19.48 3.51
N ALA A 149 3.21 -19.61 4.34
CA ALA A 149 3.22 -19.14 5.72
C ALA A 149 4.36 -19.80 6.53
N TYR A 150 4.54 -21.13 6.40
CA TYR A 150 5.62 -21.86 7.05
C TYR A 150 7.01 -21.36 6.61
N LYS A 151 7.23 -21.18 5.31
CA LYS A 151 8.50 -20.62 4.80
C LYS A 151 8.77 -19.21 5.33
N ASN A 152 7.71 -18.41 5.52
CA ASN A 152 7.85 -17.05 6.00
C ASN A 152 8.25 -16.99 7.48
N LEU A 153 7.98 -18.02 8.29
CA LEU A 153 8.42 -18.08 9.69
C LEU A 153 9.96 -18.04 9.84
N PHE A 154 10.70 -18.46 8.82
CA PHE A 154 12.17 -18.49 8.82
C PHE A 154 12.81 -17.33 8.07
N LYS A 155 12.00 -16.39 7.55
CA LYS A 155 12.52 -15.17 6.93
C LYS A 155 12.87 -14.14 8.01
N PRO A 156 13.88 -13.29 7.77
CA PRO A 156 14.16 -12.17 8.66
C PRO A 156 12.93 -11.27 8.85
N ASP A 157 12.79 -10.68 10.03
CA ASP A 157 11.77 -9.67 10.29
C ASP A 157 11.98 -8.46 9.37
N THR A 158 11.01 -8.18 8.52
CA THR A 158 11.02 -7.06 7.56
C THR A 158 10.22 -5.87 8.05
N SER A 159 9.75 -5.88 9.30
CA SER A 159 9.02 -4.77 9.89
C SER A 159 9.90 -3.53 10.02
N ILE A 160 9.29 -2.38 9.81
CA ILE A 160 9.94 -1.08 9.90
C ILE A 160 10.02 -0.70 11.39
N LYS A 161 11.24 -0.69 11.93
CA LYS A 161 11.49 -0.36 13.34
C LYS A 161 11.75 1.13 13.52
N THR A 162 11.30 1.66 14.65
CA THR A 162 11.65 2.99 15.15
C THR A 162 12.89 2.94 16.04
N ASP A 163 13.43 4.10 16.42
CA ASP A 163 14.49 4.18 17.44
C ASP A 163 13.93 4.00 18.87
N TRP A 164 12.60 3.90 19.05
CA TRP A 164 11.94 3.70 20.32
C TRP A 164 11.75 2.19 20.58
N SER A 165 12.63 1.59 21.39
CA SER A 165 12.60 0.14 21.71
C SER A 165 11.24 -0.28 22.26
N ARG A 166 10.74 0.45 23.27
CA ARG A 166 9.45 0.16 23.90
C ARG A 166 8.28 0.17 22.90
N PHE A 167 8.28 1.11 21.94
CA PHE A 167 7.29 1.11 20.87
C PHE A 167 7.38 -0.16 20.02
N ASN A 168 8.59 -0.54 19.64
CA ASN A 168 8.81 -1.76 18.84
C ASN A 168 8.43 -3.03 19.62
N ASP A 169 8.65 -3.08 20.93
CA ASP A 169 8.28 -4.22 21.79
C ASP A 169 6.76 -4.39 21.88
N ILE A 170 6.02 -3.28 22.04
CA ILE A 170 4.55 -3.32 22.09
C ILE A 170 3.96 -3.62 20.70
N THR A 171 4.44 -2.96 19.66
CA THR A 171 3.77 -2.96 18.35
C THR A 171 4.28 -4.00 17.36
N GLY A 172 5.51 -4.49 17.55
CA GLY A 172 6.23 -5.24 16.53
C GLY A 172 6.80 -4.37 15.41
N GLY A 173 6.74 -3.03 15.52
CA GLY A 173 7.09 -2.09 14.43
C GLY A 173 5.97 -1.93 13.41
N PHE A 174 6.25 -1.21 12.31
CA PHE A 174 5.29 -1.01 11.23
C PHE A 174 5.45 -2.12 10.18
N GLN A 175 4.37 -2.84 9.90
CA GLN A 175 4.35 -3.88 8.87
C GLN A 175 4.01 -3.28 7.50
N ARG A 176 4.66 -3.76 6.44
CA ARG A 176 4.30 -3.40 5.07
C ARG A 176 2.89 -3.88 4.73
N GLY A 177 2.21 -3.19 3.83
CA GLY A 177 0.84 -3.51 3.46
C GLY A 177 -0.21 -3.17 4.52
N CYS A 178 0.16 -2.39 5.56
CA CYS A 178 -0.69 -2.04 6.68
C CYS A 178 -1.00 -0.55 6.75
N LEU A 179 -2.19 -0.25 7.27
CA LEU A 179 -2.66 1.11 7.54
C LEU A 179 -2.64 1.39 9.04
N TYR A 180 -1.93 2.43 9.43
CA TYR A 180 -1.77 2.91 10.78
C TYR A 180 -2.43 4.28 10.94
N ILE A 181 -3.16 4.47 12.01
CA ILE A 181 -3.80 5.74 12.35
C ILE A 181 -3.11 6.34 13.57
N ILE A 182 -2.66 7.58 13.47
CA ILE A 182 -2.24 8.38 14.63
C ILE A 182 -3.26 9.48 14.83
N ALA A 183 -3.94 9.45 15.95
CA ALA A 183 -4.98 10.39 16.29
C ALA A 183 -4.61 11.24 17.51
N ALA A 184 -4.92 12.53 17.43
CA ALA A 184 -4.73 13.47 18.52
C ALA A 184 -5.79 14.59 18.45
N ARG A 185 -5.95 15.30 19.57
CA ARG A 185 -6.70 16.57 19.54
C ARG A 185 -5.89 17.66 18.85
N PRO A 186 -6.53 18.69 18.34
CA PRO A 186 -5.82 19.87 17.82
C PRO A 186 -4.84 20.43 18.87
N GLY A 187 -3.58 20.59 18.48
CA GLY A 187 -2.52 21.13 19.35
C GLY A 187 -1.85 20.14 20.30
N ASP A 188 -2.20 18.84 20.26
CA ASP A 188 -1.58 17.80 21.10
C ASP A 188 -0.37 17.11 20.42
N GLY A 189 0.29 17.75 19.44
CA GLY A 189 1.56 17.29 18.87
C GLY A 189 1.48 16.17 17.83
N LYS A 190 0.31 15.98 17.18
CA LYS A 190 0.10 14.95 16.14
C LYS A 190 1.15 14.99 15.03
N THR A 191 1.38 16.16 14.44
CA THR A 191 2.39 16.36 13.38
C THR A 191 3.80 16.14 13.92
N ASP A 192 4.09 16.60 15.15
CA ASP A 192 5.43 16.43 15.73
C ASP A 192 5.78 14.96 15.90
N ILE A 193 4.88 14.13 16.42
CA ILE A 193 5.16 12.69 16.57
C ILE A 193 5.34 12.01 15.20
N ALA A 194 4.55 12.40 14.20
CA ALA A 194 4.67 11.84 12.86
C ALA A 194 6.00 12.21 12.19
N VAL A 195 6.45 13.46 12.35
CA VAL A 195 7.76 13.93 11.88
C VAL A 195 8.89 13.20 12.61
N ASN A 196 8.77 13.02 13.94
CA ASN A 196 9.76 12.28 14.74
C ASN A 196 9.91 10.83 14.22
N LEU A 197 8.79 10.14 13.99
CA LEU A 197 8.80 8.78 13.43
C LEU A 197 9.37 8.76 12.02
N ALA A 198 8.94 9.68 11.15
CA ALA A 198 9.43 9.76 9.78
C ALA A 198 10.95 9.94 9.70
N VAL A 199 11.52 10.85 10.49
CA VAL A 199 12.97 11.11 10.50
C VAL A 199 13.75 9.92 11.07
N GLN A 200 13.25 9.27 12.13
CA GLN A 200 13.88 8.06 12.69
C GLN A 200 13.92 6.93 11.65
N ILE A 201 12.80 6.68 11.00
CA ILE A 201 12.64 5.59 10.01
C ILE A 201 13.47 5.89 8.76
N ALA A 202 13.53 7.16 8.30
CA ALA A 202 14.28 7.58 7.12
C ALA A 202 15.78 7.34 7.19
N LYS A 203 16.33 7.04 8.35
CA LYS A 203 17.75 6.62 8.50
C LYS A 203 18.04 5.25 7.86
N ARG A 204 17.02 4.40 7.69
CA ARG A 204 17.17 2.99 7.25
C ARG A 204 16.19 2.57 6.16
N ASN A 205 15.10 3.30 5.98
CA ASN A 205 13.98 2.99 5.10
C ASN A 205 13.62 4.23 4.27
N THR A 206 13.02 4.00 3.10
CA THR A 206 12.50 5.10 2.27
C THR A 206 11.16 5.60 2.83
N VAL A 207 11.08 6.91 3.10
CA VAL A 207 9.89 7.56 3.67
C VAL A 207 9.38 8.63 2.73
N ASP A 208 8.08 8.61 2.44
CA ASP A 208 7.37 9.65 1.68
C ASP A 208 6.38 10.36 2.62
N TYR A 209 6.62 11.64 2.93
CA TYR A 209 5.78 12.44 3.82
C TYR A 209 4.92 13.41 3.02
N ARG A 210 3.61 13.19 3.05
CA ARG A 210 2.61 14.04 2.41
C ARG A 210 2.00 15.00 3.42
N SER A 211 2.40 16.25 3.36
CA SER A 211 1.87 17.31 4.20
C SER A 211 0.76 18.04 3.47
N LEU A 212 -0.47 17.84 3.91
CA LEU A 212 -1.64 18.51 3.31
C LEU A 212 -2.07 19.75 4.10
N GLU A 213 -1.50 19.95 5.30
CA GLU A 213 -1.83 21.06 6.21
C GLU A 213 -0.72 22.11 6.28
N MET A 214 0.55 21.69 6.25
CA MET A 214 1.69 22.56 6.47
C MET A 214 2.63 22.56 5.26
N SER A 215 3.33 23.67 5.02
CA SER A 215 4.35 23.71 3.99
C SER A 215 5.58 22.87 4.37
N THR A 216 6.29 22.38 3.35
CA THR A 216 7.56 21.65 3.53
C THR A 216 8.57 22.49 4.32
N GLU A 217 8.62 23.81 4.09
CA GLU A 217 9.49 24.73 4.85
C GLU A 217 9.19 24.69 6.35
N GLN A 218 7.91 24.75 6.74
CA GLN A 218 7.50 24.69 8.14
C GLN A 218 7.87 23.35 8.79
N LEU A 219 7.74 22.24 8.06
CA LEU A 219 8.15 20.93 8.57
C LEU A 219 9.66 20.82 8.70
N VAL A 220 10.42 21.34 7.74
CA VAL A 220 11.90 21.40 7.80
C VAL A 220 12.35 22.22 9.02
N HIS A 221 11.70 23.36 9.33
CA HIS A 221 12.01 24.12 10.54
C HIS A 221 11.79 23.28 11.81
N ARG A 222 10.72 22.47 11.88
CA ARG A 222 10.51 21.56 13.03
C ARG A 222 11.61 20.49 13.11
N ILE A 223 11.99 19.92 11.98
CA ILE A 223 13.08 18.91 11.94
C ILE A 223 14.41 19.53 12.37
N LEU A 224 14.73 20.74 11.93
CA LEU A 224 15.96 21.44 12.33
C LEU A 224 15.90 21.86 13.80
N SER A 225 14.77 22.40 14.28
CA SER A 225 14.56 22.75 15.68
C SER A 225 14.85 21.55 16.58
N ARG A 226 14.27 20.40 16.25
CA ARG A 226 14.50 19.13 16.93
C ARG A 226 15.97 18.68 16.88
N ALA A 227 16.55 18.63 15.70
CA ALA A 227 17.87 18.05 15.50
C ALA A 227 19.01 18.91 16.07
N CYS A 228 18.80 20.22 16.16
CA CYS A 228 19.76 21.18 16.73
C CYS A 228 19.43 21.55 18.20
N SER A 229 18.28 21.15 18.73
CA SER A 229 17.75 21.64 20.02
C SER A 229 17.67 23.17 20.10
N ILE A 230 17.29 23.80 18.98
CA ILE A 230 17.09 25.24 18.85
C ILE A 230 15.60 25.52 18.96
N ASN A 231 15.19 26.45 19.82
CA ASN A 231 13.79 26.82 19.98
C ASN A 231 13.16 27.22 18.64
N SER A 232 12.03 26.59 18.31
CA SER A 232 11.32 26.77 17.02
C SER A 232 10.89 28.23 16.74
N THR A 233 10.68 29.04 17.81
CA THR A 233 10.39 30.48 17.66
C THR A 233 11.51 31.21 16.98
N LYS A 234 12.78 30.84 17.18
CA LYS A 234 13.93 31.44 16.53
C LYS A 234 13.91 31.26 15.02
N PHE A 235 13.48 30.09 14.53
CA PHE A 235 13.30 29.87 13.09
C PHE A 235 12.19 30.76 12.52
N ARG A 236 11.05 30.84 13.23
CA ARG A 236 9.93 31.68 12.84
C ARG A 236 10.33 33.17 12.79
N ASP A 237 11.03 33.63 13.82
CA ASP A 237 11.39 35.03 14.00
C ASP A 237 12.69 35.40 13.26
N LYS A 238 13.34 34.40 12.61
CA LYS A 238 14.62 34.52 11.88
C LYS A 238 15.76 35.04 12.75
N ASP A 239 15.73 34.69 14.03
CA ASP A 239 16.73 35.10 15.04
C ASP A 239 17.70 33.92 15.31
N ILE A 240 18.50 33.59 14.29
CA ILE A 240 19.50 32.52 14.34
C ILE A 240 20.90 33.13 14.44
N GLY A 241 21.56 32.91 15.56
CA GLY A 241 22.92 33.40 15.80
C GLY A 241 23.99 32.61 15.03
N GLU A 242 25.25 33.14 14.98
CA GLU A 242 26.35 32.52 14.23
C GLU A 242 26.67 31.09 14.68
N GLU A 243 26.64 30.80 16.00
CA GLU A 243 26.90 29.46 16.53
C GLU A 243 25.79 28.48 16.14
N GLU A 244 24.53 28.94 16.15
CA GLU A 244 23.38 28.14 15.72
C GLU A 244 23.44 27.86 14.20
N GLN A 245 23.88 28.83 13.38
CA GLN A 245 24.09 28.63 11.95
C GLN A 245 25.15 27.55 11.68
N LYS A 246 26.26 27.55 12.42
CA LYS A 246 27.30 26.50 12.30
C LYS A 246 26.71 25.12 12.68
N LEU A 247 25.94 25.05 13.76
CA LEU A 247 25.29 23.81 14.21
C LEU A 247 24.31 23.30 13.17
N ILE A 248 23.48 24.16 12.60
CA ILE A 248 22.54 23.83 11.52
C ILE A 248 23.33 23.27 10.30
N GLY A 249 24.46 23.89 9.92
CA GLY A 249 25.30 23.38 8.84
C GLY A 249 25.76 21.94 9.07
N VAL A 250 26.25 21.62 10.27
CA VAL A 250 26.66 20.24 10.62
C VAL A 250 25.47 19.26 10.59
N VAL A 251 24.29 19.70 11.02
CA VAL A 251 23.07 18.85 11.01
C VAL A 251 22.59 18.62 9.58
N LEU A 252 22.63 19.65 8.72
CA LEU A 252 22.24 19.51 7.31
C LEU A 252 23.13 18.48 6.58
N ASP A 253 24.43 18.45 6.85
CA ASP A 253 25.33 17.43 6.27
C ASP A 253 24.91 15.99 6.67
N LYS A 254 24.50 15.80 7.93
CA LYS A 254 24.00 14.51 8.40
C LYS A 254 22.65 14.14 7.78
N MET A 255 21.81 15.14 7.52
CA MET A 255 20.47 14.94 6.95
C MET A 255 20.49 14.54 5.47
N GLN A 256 21.58 14.81 4.73
CA GLN A 256 21.72 14.37 3.34
C GLN A 256 21.62 12.86 3.16
N ASN A 257 21.86 12.09 4.23
CA ASN A 257 21.76 10.63 4.21
C ASN A 257 20.35 10.10 4.59
N LEU A 258 19.39 10.97 4.84
CA LEU A 258 18.02 10.55 5.11
C LEU A 258 17.27 10.21 3.81
N HIS A 259 16.67 9.05 3.77
CA HIS A 259 15.80 8.64 2.65
C HIS A 259 14.38 9.19 2.86
N LEU A 260 14.27 10.52 2.95
CA LEU A 260 13.02 11.23 3.22
C LEU A 260 12.64 12.13 2.05
N VAL A 261 11.47 11.87 1.47
CA VAL A 261 10.83 12.75 0.49
C VAL A 261 9.69 13.48 1.20
N MET A 262 9.62 14.80 1.05
CA MET A 262 8.53 15.62 1.59
C MET A 262 7.83 16.36 0.45
N ASP A 263 6.50 16.38 0.48
CA ASP A 263 5.69 17.02 -0.56
C ASP A 263 4.45 17.66 0.11
N ASP A 264 4.25 18.95 -0.15
CA ASP A 264 3.14 19.76 0.38
C ASP A 264 2.13 20.15 -0.69
N THR A 265 2.05 19.37 -1.77
CA THR A 265 1.06 19.56 -2.81
C THR A 265 -0.35 19.50 -2.21
N ALA A 266 -1.12 20.58 -2.39
CA ALA A 266 -2.49 20.69 -1.90
C ALA A 266 -3.48 19.94 -2.81
N ASN A 267 -4.70 19.67 -2.29
CA ASN A 267 -5.81 19.04 -3.03
C ASN A 267 -5.51 17.64 -3.61
N VAL A 268 -4.74 16.85 -2.90
CA VAL A 268 -4.34 15.50 -3.29
C VAL A 268 -5.56 14.56 -3.22
N SER A 269 -5.74 13.75 -4.25
CA SER A 269 -6.73 12.67 -4.32
C SER A 269 -6.12 11.30 -3.94
N ILE A 270 -6.95 10.28 -3.83
CA ILE A 270 -6.47 8.89 -3.61
C ILE A 270 -5.64 8.40 -4.81
N GLU A 271 -6.02 8.76 -6.02
CA GLU A 271 -5.32 8.42 -7.25
C GLU A 271 -3.92 9.03 -7.28
N ASP A 272 -3.77 10.27 -6.79
CA ASP A 272 -2.46 10.93 -6.65
C ASP A 272 -1.58 10.18 -5.64
N ILE A 273 -2.15 9.78 -4.50
CA ILE A 273 -1.46 8.97 -3.48
C ILE A 273 -1.01 7.63 -4.06
N GLU A 274 -1.90 6.91 -4.78
CA GLU A 274 -1.54 5.65 -5.44
C GLU A 274 -0.45 5.84 -6.49
N SER A 275 -0.51 6.90 -7.28
CA SER A 275 0.52 7.23 -8.27
C SER A 275 1.89 7.42 -7.61
N LYS A 276 1.94 8.13 -6.48
CA LYS A 276 3.19 8.33 -5.72
C LYS A 276 3.70 7.04 -5.08
N LEU A 277 2.83 6.21 -4.51
CA LEU A 277 3.20 4.88 -4.02
C LEU A 277 3.80 4.01 -5.13
N SER A 278 3.25 4.08 -6.35
CA SER A 278 3.76 3.34 -7.50
C SER A 278 5.12 3.85 -7.99
N THR A 279 5.31 5.17 -8.00
CA THR A 279 6.51 5.83 -8.55
C THR A 279 7.67 5.80 -7.57
N ASN A 280 7.43 6.26 -6.33
CA ASN A 280 8.47 6.41 -5.30
C ASN A 280 8.76 5.10 -4.57
N LYS A 281 7.78 4.16 -4.55
CA LYS A 281 7.85 2.87 -3.86
C LYS A 281 8.42 2.99 -2.44
N PRO A 282 7.86 3.87 -1.59
CA PRO A 282 8.38 4.07 -0.25
C PRO A 282 8.10 2.85 0.62
N ASP A 283 8.95 2.62 1.61
CA ASP A 283 8.70 1.65 2.67
C ASP A 283 7.56 2.12 3.59
N LEU A 284 7.56 3.43 3.86
CA LEU A 284 6.55 4.11 4.68
C LEU A 284 6.06 5.37 3.98
N MET A 285 4.75 5.55 3.92
CA MET A 285 4.13 6.83 3.56
C MET A 285 3.41 7.43 4.77
N VAL A 286 3.65 8.72 5.03
CA VAL A 286 2.93 9.50 6.05
C VAL A 286 2.00 10.49 5.37
N ILE A 287 0.76 10.60 5.85
CA ILE A 287 -0.26 11.53 5.32
C ILE A 287 -0.75 12.42 6.44
N ASP A 288 -0.42 13.70 6.40
CA ASP A 288 -0.77 14.71 7.41
C ASP A 288 -1.67 15.78 6.81
N TYR A 289 -3.00 15.69 6.98
CA TYR A 289 -3.81 14.69 7.63
C TYR A 289 -4.94 14.18 6.71
N LEU A 290 -5.50 13.02 7.03
CA LEU A 290 -6.49 12.30 6.23
C LEU A 290 -7.70 13.15 5.80
N GLY A 291 -8.18 14.06 6.66
CA GLY A 291 -9.37 14.87 6.38
C GLY A 291 -9.19 15.93 5.29
N LEU A 292 -7.98 16.13 4.74
CA LEU A 292 -7.70 17.06 3.64
C LEU A 292 -7.55 16.33 2.28
N ILE A 293 -7.65 14.99 2.25
CA ILE A 293 -7.67 14.25 1.00
C ILE A 293 -8.98 14.57 0.27
N ARG A 294 -8.86 14.93 -1.01
CA ARG A 294 -10.00 15.23 -1.86
C ARG A 294 -10.76 13.97 -2.25
N ALA A 295 -12.07 13.94 -1.95
CA ALA A 295 -12.97 12.91 -2.44
C ALA A 295 -13.67 13.37 -3.72
N THR A 296 -13.85 12.47 -4.66
CA THR A 296 -14.44 12.73 -5.99
C THR A 296 -15.91 13.22 -5.90
N ASP A 297 -16.64 12.85 -4.82
CA ASP A 297 -18.08 13.15 -4.62
C ASP A 297 -18.36 13.96 -3.33
N ALA A 298 -17.43 14.82 -2.91
CA ALA A 298 -17.47 15.53 -1.61
C ALA A 298 -18.76 16.36 -1.35
N GLY A 299 -19.51 16.73 -2.38
CA GLY A 299 -20.75 17.52 -2.23
C GLY A 299 -22.03 16.71 -2.01
N LYS A 300 -21.99 15.37 -2.13
CA LYS A 300 -23.20 14.51 -2.12
C LYS A 300 -23.27 13.56 -0.93
N LYS A 301 -22.16 13.33 -0.22
CA LYS A 301 -22.05 12.35 0.87
C LYS A 301 -21.73 13.00 2.21
N PRO A 302 -22.19 12.45 3.34
CA PRO A 302 -21.81 12.92 4.66
C PRO A 302 -20.31 12.65 4.91
N LEU A 303 -19.67 13.50 5.70
CA LEU A 303 -18.22 13.48 5.95
C LEU A 303 -17.71 12.14 6.49
N TRP A 304 -18.47 11.45 7.34
CA TRP A 304 -18.09 10.15 7.89
C TRP A 304 -17.98 9.07 6.79
N GLN A 305 -18.90 9.09 5.82
CA GLN A 305 -18.86 8.14 4.69
C GLN A 305 -17.65 8.40 3.80
N ILE A 306 -17.35 9.68 3.51
CA ILE A 306 -16.16 10.08 2.74
C ILE A 306 -14.89 9.61 3.44
N THR A 307 -14.82 9.81 4.76
CA THR A 307 -13.67 9.39 5.56
C THR A 307 -13.49 7.87 5.50
N GLY A 308 -14.58 7.09 5.58
CA GLY A 308 -14.56 5.64 5.45
C GLY A 308 -14.05 5.19 4.07
N GLU A 309 -14.57 5.77 2.98
CA GLU A 309 -14.13 5.46 1.62
C GLU A 309 -12.62 5.74 1.41
N ILE A 310 -12.14 6.88 1.93
CA ILE A 310 -10.70 7.22 1.89
C ILE A 310 -9.88 6.21 2.69
N THR A 311 -10.31 5.85 3.90
CA THR A 311 -9.59 4.91 4.75
C THR A 311 -9.51 3.52 4.11
N HIS A 312 -10.63 3.06 3.53
CA HIS A 312 -10.68 1.80 2.79
C HIS A 312 -9.73 1.81 1.58
N ALA A 313 -9.73 2.90 0.81
CA ALA A 313 -8.84 3.05 -0.34
C ALA A 313 -7.35 3.09 0.08
N LEU A 314 -7.01 3.79 1.17
CA LEU A 314 -5.63 3.80 1.71
C LEU A 314 -5.20 2.40 2.16
N LYS A 315 -6.09 1.63 2.81
CA LYS A 315 -5.80 0.24 3.19
C LYS A 315 -5.55 -0.64 1.97
N ALA A 316 -6.37 -0.49 0.92
CA ALA A 316 -6.17 -1.21 -0.33
C ALA A 316 -4.85 -0.82 -1.01
N ALA A 317 -4.51 0.48 -1.04
CA ALA A 317 -3.27 1.00 -1.59
C ALA A 317 -2.04 0.49 -0.82
N ALA A 318 -2.06 0.49 0.51
CA ALA A 318 -1.00 -0.07 1.34
C ALA A 318 -0.69 -1.52 0.96
N ARG A 319 -1.72 -2.37 0.88
CA ARG A 319 -1.58 -3.78 0.48
C ARG A 319 -1.07 -3.97 -0.95
N LYS A 320 -1.59 -3.18 -1.89
CA LYS A 320 -1.26 -3.26 -3.31
C LYS A 320 0.19 -2.90 -3.59
N HIS A 321 0.72 -1.91 -2.88
CA HIS A 321 2.07 -1.40 -3.08
C HIS A 321 3.09 -1.91 -2.05
N ASP A 322 2.67 -2.83 -1.15
CA ASP A 322 3.51 -3.38 -0.08
C ASP A 322 4.23 -2.29 0.74
N ALA A 323 3.52 -1.20 1.04
CA ALA A 323 4.01 -0.06 1.80
C ALA A 323 3.24 0.08 3.12
N ALA A 324 3.91 0.48 4.20
CA ALA A 324 3.21 0.94 5.40
C ALA A 324 2.64 2.34 5.15
N ILE A 325 1.41 2.61 5.57
CA ILE A 325 0.82 3.95 5.51
C ILE A 325 0.46 4.40 6.91
N ILE A 326 0.97 5.55 7.34
CA ILE A 326 0.53 6.27 8.54
C ILE A 326 -0.38 7.42 8.09
N ALA A 327 -1.65 7.40 8.48
CA ALA A 327 -2.57 8.51 8.26
C ALA A 327 -2.88 9.20 9.58
N LEU A 328 -2.72 10.53 9.61
CA LEU A 328 -3.01 11.33 10.78
C LEU A 328 -4.49 11.72 10.79
N VAL A 329 -5.13 11.65 11.96
CA VAL A 329 -6.55 11.94 12.13
C VAL A 329 -6.75 12.91 13.30
N GLN A 330 -7.65 13.88 13.13
CA GLN A 330 -8.06 14.75 14.24
C GLN A 330 -9.20 14.10 15.03
N MET A 331 -9.09 14.13 16.34
CA MET A 331 -10.16 13.72 17.26
C MET A 331 -11.28 14.76 17.34
N GLY A 332 -12.49 14.32 17.66
CA GLY A 332 -13.64 15.19 17.87
C GLY A 332 -13.44 16.15 19.08
N ARG A 333 -14.07 17.35 19.03
CA ARG A 333 -13.98 18.34 20.11
C ARG A 333 -14.76 17.95 21.38
N ALA A 334 -15.72 17.01 21.29
CA ALA A 334 -16.61 16.63 22.37
C ALA A 334 -15.99 15.68 23.41
N THR A 335 -14.78 15.19 23.15
CA THR A 335 -14.09 14.27 24.07
C THR A 335 -13.61 15.02 25.30
N ASP A 336 -14.00 14.57 26.48
CA ASP A 336 -13.50 15.10 27.74
C ASP A 336 -11.96 15.07 27.77
N LYS A 337 -11.35 16.23 28.05
CA LYS A 337 -9.88 16.37 28.05
C LYS A 337 -9.19 15.53 29.14
N GLN A 338 -9.91 15.18 30.18
CA GLN A 338 -9.38 14.38 31.30
C GLN A 338 -9.51 12.88 31.05
N LYS A 339 -10.43 12.45 30.17
CA LYS A 339 -10.66 11.04 29.89
C LYS A 339 -9.66 10.51 28.87
N GLU A 340 -9.24 9.26 29.08
CA GLU A 340 -8.44 8.51 28.12
C GLU A 340 -9.20 8.35 26.78
N PRO A 341 -8.57 8.64 25.63
CA PRO A 341 -9.22 8.50 24.34
C PRO A 341 -9.48 7.04 24.00
N THR A 342 -10.61 6.81 23.35
CA THR A 342 -11.06 5.49 22.88
C THR A 342 -11.30 5.53 21.39
N LEU A 343 -11.45 4.35 20.77
CA LEU A 343 -11.70 4.24 19.30
C LEU A 343 -12.97 4.99 18.87
N SER A 344 -13.97 5.11 19.75
CA SER A 344 -15.19 5.88 19.49
C SER A 344 -14.98 7.41 19.41
N ASP A 345 -13.83 7.90 19.85
CA ASP A 345 -13.48 9.33 19.80
C ASP A 345 -12.91 9.76 18.44
N LEU A 346 -12.66 8.81 17.55
CA LEU A 346 -12.21 9.10 16.19
C LEU A 346 -13.34 9.77 15.39
N LYS A 347 -13.04 10.87 14.74
CA LYS A 347 -14.00 11.57 13.87
C LYS A 347 -14.22 10.74 12.58
N GLY A 348 -15.39 10.12 12.44
CA GLY A 348 -15.67 9.11 11.40
C GLY A 348 -15.46 7.65 11.85
N GLY A 349 -15.47 7.44 13.13
CA GLY A 349 -15.00 6.36 14.00
C GLY A 349 -15.09 4.91 13.52
N SER A 350 -16.27 4.39 13.18
CA SER A 350 -16.45 2.95 12.94
C SER A 350 -15.65 2.41 11.74
N ASP A 351 -15.57 3.19 10.66
CA ASP A 351 -14.94 2.75 9.42
C ASP A 351 -13.41 2.86 9.52
N ILE A 352 -12.91 3.96 10.13
CA ILE A 352 -11.47 4.10 10.43
C ILE A 352 -11.02 2.96 11.35
N GLU A 353 -11.81 2.66 12.40
CA GLU A 353 -11.52 1.55 13.29
C GLU A 353 -11.52 0.21 12.55
N ALA A 354 -12.46 -0.02 11.65
CA ALA A 354 -12.56 -1.29 10.92
C ALA A 354 -11.34 -1.53 10.00
N ASP A 355 -10.92 -0.53 9.25
CA ASP A 355 -9.88 -0.63 8.22
C ASP A 355 -8.45 -0.55 8.77
N ALA A 356 -8.23 0.24 9.82
CA ALA A 356 -6.90 0.39 10.43
C ALA A 356 -6.38 -0.92 11.02
N ASP A 357 -5.11 -1.23 10.76
CA ASP A 357 -4.42 -2.35 11.39
C ASP A 357 -3.96 -2.02 12.80
N ALA A 358 -3.57 -0.76 13.04
CA ALA A 358 -3.36 -0.25 14.39
C ALA A 358 -3.81 1.21 14.51
N VAL A 359 -4.16 1.59 15.73
CA VAL A 359 -4.59 2.95 16.10
C VAL A 359 -3.79 3.39 17.32
N PHE A 360 -3.17 4.56 17.16
CA PHE A 360 -2.38 5.21 18.20
C PHE A 360 -3.04 6.53 18.58
N PHE A 361 -3.16 6.78 19.90
CA PHE A 361 -3.57 8.08 20.42
C PHE A 361 -2.40 8.80 21.04
N VAL A 362 -2.25 10.08 20.75
CA VAL A 362 -1.30 10.98 21.40
C VAL A 362 -2.06 11.81 22.42
N ARG A 363 -1.68 11.68 23.69
CA ARG A 363 -2.36 12.34 24.79
C ARG A 363 -1.34 13.02 25.74
N PRO A 364 -1.09 14.32 25.60
CA PRO A 364 -0.32 15.05 26.60
C PRO A 364 -1.01 15.02 27.96
N ARG A 365 -0.27 14.70 29.02
CA ARG A 365 -0.70 14.82 30.42
C ARG A 365 -0.48 16.26 30.84
N LYS A 366 -1.51 17.11 30.75
CA LYS A 366 -1.46 18.50 31.19
C LYS A 366 -1.62 18.50 32.71
N THR A 367 -0.51 18.59 33.46
CA THR A 367 -0.54 18.89 34.87
C THR A 367 -0.73 20.39 35.09
N GLU A 368 -1.52 20.80 36.11
CA GLU A 368 -1.76 22.22 36.42
C GLU A 368 -0.50 22.91 37.03
N ASP A 369 0.58 22.17 37.30
CA ASP A 369 1.83 22.67 37.85
C ASP A 369 2.76 23.29 36.78
N PHE A 370 2.25 24.34 36.11
CA PHE A 370 3.02 25.19 35.22
C PHE A 370 4.11 26.04 35.87
N LEU A 371 4.39 25.79 37.18
CA LEU A 371 5.28 26.63 37.99
C LEU A 371 6.74 26.16 38.01
N SER A 372 7.08 25.02 37.42
CA SER A 372 8.44 24.47 37.49
C SER A 372 9.40 24.90 36.39
N GLY A 373 8.98 25.73 35.43
CA GLY A 373 9.88 26.26 34.40
C GLY A 373 10.40 25.21 33.39
N ASP A 374 9.94 23.99 33.47
CA ASP A 374 10.27 22.92 32.54
C ASP A 374 9.18 22.86 31.45
N ASP A 375 9.53 23.29 30.23
CA ASP A 375 8.63 23.35 29.07
C ASP A 375 8.39 21.97 28.42
N SER A 376 8.63 20.86 29.14
CA SER A 376 8.39 19.51 28.67
C SER A 376 7.07 18.94 29.22
N TRP A 377 6.37 18.16 28.40
CA TRP A 377 5.10 17.54 28.76
C TRP A 377 5.19 16.03 28.68
N GLU A 378 4.85 15.34 29.75
CA GLU A 378 4.58 13.93 29.67
C GLU A 378 3.44 13.66 28.68
N THR A 379 3.64 12.71 27.79
CA THR A 379 2.69 12.37 26.75
C THR A 379 2.53 10.87 26.66
N ASP A 380 1.30 10.39 26.81
CA ASP A 380 0.97 9.00 26.56
C ASP A 380 0.83 8.78 25.04
N LEU A 381 1.62 7.86 24.50
CA LEU A 381 1.36 7.23 23.22
C LEU A 381 0.62 5.91 23.47
N ILE A 382 -0.69 5.91 23.22
CA ILE A 382 -1.59 4.80 23.53
C ILE A 382 -1.80 3.95 22.30
N VAL A 383 -1.41 2.69 22.34
CA VAL A 383 -1.71 1.69 21.31
C VAL A 383 -3.09 1.10 21.62
N ALA A 384 -4.15 1.70 21.07
CA ALA A 384 -5.53 1.31 21.36
C ALA A 384 -6.01 0.10 20.56
N LYS A 385 -5.45 -0.08 19.36
CA LYS A 385 -5.69 -1.24 18.50
C LYS A 385 -4.39 -1.65 17.83
N ASN A 386 -4.13 -2.95 17.72
CA ASN A 386 -3.03 -3.47 16.91
C ASN A 386 -3.35 -4.93 16.49
N ARG A 387 -3.37 -5.20 15.20
CA ARG A 387 -3.64 -6.55 14.64
C ARG A 387 -2.40 -7.45 14.65
N TYR A 388 -1.20 -6.87 14.69
CA TYR A 388 0.07 -7.58 14.51
C TYR A 388 0.95 -7.58 15.77
N GLY A 389 0.50 -6.99 16.86
CA GLY A 389 1.22 -6.90 18.11
C GLY A 389 0.29 -6.68 19.30
N GLY A 390 0.86 -6.23 20.41
CA GLY A 390 0.10 -5.91 21.62
C GLY A 390 -0.56 -4.53 21.55
N THR A 391 -1.46 -4.30 22.52
CA THR A 391 -1.94 -2.96 22.91
C THR A 391 -1.24 -2.56 24.20
N GLY A 392 -1.18 -1.26 24.49
CA GLY A 392 -0.51 -0.76 25.66
C GLY A 392 -0.25 0.73 25.60
N LYS A 393 0.63 1.20 26.46
CA LYS A 393 1.01 2.61 26.53
C LYS A 393 2.52 2.74 26.58
N MET A 394 3.00 3.82 26.00
CA MET A 394 4.38 4.27 26.10
C MET A 394 4.38 5.72 26.56
N LEU A 395 5.18 6.01 27.59
CA LEU A 395 5.36 7.38 28.08
C LEU A 395 6.48 8.06 27.25
N LEU A 396 6.21 9.29 26.83
CA LEU A 396 7.13 10.16 26.12
C LEU A 396 7.21 11.51 26.82
N HIS A 397 8.38 12.14 26.78
CA HIS A 397 8.54 13.56 27.06
C HIS A 397 8.41 14.35 25.76
N TRP A 398 7.38 15.16 25.63
CA TRP A 398 7.21 16.07 24.51
C TRP A 398 7.76 17.46 24.88
N GLN A 399 8.69 17.92 24.07
CA GLN A 399 9.29 19.25 24.16
C GLN A 399 8.74 20.13 23.00
N PRO A 400 7.61 20.79 23.17
CA PRO A 400 6.94 21.52 22.08
C PRO A 400 7.81 22.64 21.51
N GLN A 401 8.68 23.27 22.31
CA GLN A 401 9.61 24.30 21.86
C GLN A 401 10.66 23.79 20.86
N TYR A 402 10.94 22.46 20.87
CA TYR A 402 11.87 21.79 19.94
C TYR A 402 11.15 20.83 18.98
N HIS A 403 9.85 20.67 19.10
CA HIS A 403 9.06 19.67 18.37
C HIS A 403 9.58 18.23 18.54
N ASP A 404 10.16 17.90 19.70
CA ASP A 404 10.81 16.62 19.97
C ASP A 404 10.00 15.75 20.92
N TYR A 405 10.03 14.45 20.65
CA TYR A 405 9.49 13.40 21.52
C TYR A 405 10.63 12.47 21.96
N LEU A 406 10.89 12.42 23.24
CA LEU A 406 11.91 11.58 23.85
C LEU A 406 11.25 10.43 24.63
N PRO A 407 11.70 9.17 24.46
CA PRO A 407 11.19 8.07 25.24
C PRO A 407 11.63 8.20 26.70
N VAL A 408 10.71 7.98 27.62
CA VAL A 408 11.02 7.84 29.04
C VAL A 408 11.63 6.46 29.27
N THR A 409 12.74 6.38 29.99
CA THR A 409 13.39 5.12 30.32
C THR A 409 12.68 4.45 31.49
N GLU A 410 12.59 3.11 31.52
CA GLU A 410 11.88 2.33 32.55
C GLU A 410 12.34 2.61 34.01
N ARG A 411 13.48 3.30 34.22
CA ARG A 411 13.95 3.73 35.52
C ARG A 411 13.25 4.99 36.03
N GLU A 412 12.50 5.67 35.20
CA GLU A 412 11.78 6.92 35.56
C GLU A 412 10.27 6.68 35.70
N GLU A 413 9.79 5.45 35.43
CA GLU A 413 8.38 5.05 35.59
C GLU A 413 8.04 4.54 36.99
N GLU A 414 9.05 4.32 37.92
CA GLU A 414 8.86 3.93 39.33
C GLU A 414 8.79 5.18 40.24
#